data_4a224d5814adbc36ad0df3df37020a0c
#
_entry.id   4a224d5814adbc36ad0df3df37020a0c
#
_cell.length_a   1.000
_cell.length_b   1.000
_cell.length_c   1.000
_cell.angle_alpha   90.00
_cell.angle_beta   90.00
_cell.angle_gamma   90.00
#
_symmetry.space_group_name_H-M   'P 1'
#
loop_
_entity.id
_entity.type
_entity.pdbx_description
1 polymer ?
#
loop_
_entity_poly.entity_id
_entity_poly.type
_entity_poly.pdbx_seq_one_letter_code
_entity_poly.pdbx_strand_id
1 'polypeptide(L)'
;MKFRKLGNSDLELPIITLGALNFGFFCDEEKSIETIKAAVDNGVNCIDTAPTYGGMRGNSETITGKAIKGIRDKVIIATKFGTDPATGRSSIKGGGTKKYIMGAVEESLERLDTDYIDLYQMHFPDAETPIDETLRALEELISSGKVRHIGASNFASWQISESGWTSLTNELNQFVSLQTRYSVLTRDIEKEILPVCAKHDVSLLPYFPLESGLLTGKVTREKEAPKGSRLALWKGAFTSEEKFDIIDKLNGFGSEIGRNLLEMSLAWVANRSQVASVLVGATSPEQMVQNIEAISWDISEEEIQTIDSLVLGDESS
;
A
#
# COMPACT_ATOMS: atom_id res chain seq x y z
N MET A 1 18.07 -0.39 6.64
CA MET A 1 16.82 -0.02 5.91
C MET A 1 17.13 1.15 4.98
N LYS A 2 16.71 1.08 3.71
CA LYS A 2 16.77 2.20 2.76
C LYS A 2 15.52 3.07 2.93
N PHE A 3 15.66 4.40 2.82
CA PHE A 3 14.53 5.35 2.87
C PHE A 3 14.41 6.09 1.55
N ARG A 4 13.20 6.50 1.20
CA ARG A 4 12.90 7.26 -0.02
C ARG A 4 11.90 8.36 0.28
N LYS A 5 12.10 9.49 -0.36
CA LYS A 5 11.21 10.64 -0.30
C LYS A 5 9.83 10.30 -0.88
N LEU A 6 8.76 10.76 -0.24
CA LEU A 6 7.40 10.56 -0.70
C LEU A 6 6.95 11.74 -1.57
N GLY A 7 6.96 11.57 -2.88
CA GLY A 7 6.57 12.61 -3.83
C GLY A 7 7.36 13.90 -3.62
N ASN A 8 6.68 15.02 -3.71
CA ASN A 8 7.23 16.36 -3.47
C ASN A 8 7.24 16.79 -1.99
N SER A 9 6.92 15.87 -1.04
CA SER A 9 6.89 16.19 0.40
C SER A 9 8.28 16.12 1.05
N ASP A 10 8.36 16.50 2.33
CA ASP A 10 9.53 16.30 3.19
C ASP A 10 9.51 14.94 3.93
N LEU A 11 8.46 14.14 3.71
CA LEU A 11 8.32 12.82 4.34
C LEU A 11 9.18 11.78 3.63
N GLU A 12 10.00 11.06 4.41
CA GLU A 12 10.77 9.91 3.93
C GLU A 12 10.20 8.61 4.50
N LEU A 13 9.93 7.64 3.63
CA LEU A 13 9.43 6.32 4.00
C LEU A 13 10.53 5.25 3.86
N PRO A 14 10.54 4.22 4.73
CA PRO A 14 11.33 3.02 4.46
C PRO A 14 10.82 2.36 3.17
N ILE A 15 11.67 1.65 2.44
CA ILE A 15 11.29 0.97 1.18
C ILE A 15 10.18 -0.06 1.34
N ILE A 16 9.84 -0.42 2.58
CA ILE A 16 8.75 -1.32 2.95
C ILE A 16 7.89 -0.66 4.03
N THR A 17 6.58 -0.67 3.84
CA THR A 17 5.56 -0.21 4.79
C THR A 17 4.78 -1.41 5.30
N LEU A 18 4.52 -1.48 6.61
CA LEU A 18 3.68 -2.53 7.19
C LEU A 18 2.21 -2.24 6.89
N GLY A 19 1.60 -3.09 6.06
CA GLY A 19 0.17 -3.05 5.77
C GLY A 19 -0.66 -3.75 6.85
N ALA A 20 -1.51 -3.00 7.55
CA ALA A 20 -2.28 -3.46 8.71
C ALA A 20 -3.65 -4.10 8.38
N LEU A 21 -3.92 -4.44 7.12
CA LEU A 21 -5.18 -5.08 6.70
C LEU A 21 -5.48 -6.38 7.47
N ASN A 22 -4.43 -7.09 7.89
CA ASN A 22 -4.56 -8.37 8.58
C ASN A 22 -4.97 -8.24 10.06
N PHE A 23 -4.72 -7.09 10.68
CA PHE A 23 -4.80 -6.90 12.13
C PHE A 23 -6.23 -6.88 12.62
N GLY A 24 -6.53 -7.76 13.58
CA GLY A 24 -7.85 -7.95 14.14
C GLY A 24 -8.79 -8.85 13.32
N PHE A 25 -8.32 -9.40 12.17
CA PHE A 25 -9.09 -10.33 11.36
C PHE A 25 -8.32 -11.63 11.04
N PHE A 26 -7.15 -11.53 10.37
CA PHE A 26 -6.29 -12.69 10.08
C PHE A 26 -5.28 -12.98 11.19
N CYS A 27 -5.02 -12.05 12.06
CA CYS A 27 -4.30 -12.22 13.31
C CYS A 27 -5.00 -11.43 14.42
N ASP A 28 -4.94 -11.94 15.65
CA ASP A 28 -5.52 -11.31 16.83
C ASP A 28 -4.77 -10.03 17.24
N GLU A 29 -5.27 -9.34 18.26
CA GLU A 29 -4.70 -8.09 18.74
C GLU A 29 -3.27 -8.25 19.25
N GLU A 30 -3.00 -9.29 20.06
CA GLU A 30 -1.69 -9.52 20.67
C GLU A 30 -0.62 -9.74 19.59
N LYS A 31 -0.89 -10.65 18.66
CA LYS A 31 0.01 -10.95 17.55
C LYS A 31 0.19 -9.77 16.59
N SER A 32 -0.85 -8.96 16.41
CA SER A 32 -0.78 -7.72 15.62
C SER A 32 0.16 -6.71 16.26
N ILE A 33 0.06 -6.51 17.57
CA ILE A 33 0.95 -5.61 18.34
C ILE A 33 2.40 -6.10 18.29
N GLU A 34 2.63 -7.41 18.47
CA GLU A 34 3.98 -8.00 18.35
C GLU A 34 4.56 -7.78 16.96
N THR A 35 3.75 -7.96 15.90
CA THR A 35 4.17 -7.74 14.52
C THR A 35 4.54 -6.28 14.25
N ILE A 36 3.76 -5.32 14.77
CA ILE A 36 4.07 -3.88 14.66
C ILE A 36 5.40 -3.57 15.37
N LYS A 37 5.59 -4.07 16.60
CA LYS A 37 6.85 -3.87 17.36
C LYS A 37 8.04 -4.45 16.59
N ALA A 38 7.92 -5.67 16.10
CA ALA A 38 8.98 -6.29 15.30
C ALA A 38 9.30 -5.47 14.03
N ALA A 39 8.30 -4.89 13.35
CA ALA A 39 8.52 -4.00 12.22
C ALA A 39 9.35 -2.77 12.63
N VAL A 40 8.93 -2.07 13.67
CA VAL A 40 9.61 -0.86 14.18
C VAL A 40 11.03 -1.18 14.65
N ASP A 41 11.23 -2.26 15.39
CA ASP A 41 12.55 -2.69 15.90
C ASP A 41 13.53 -3.04 14.74
N ASN A 42 13.00 -3.41 13.57
CA ASN A 42 13.78 -3.68 12.37
C ASN A 42 13.82 -2.48 11.38
N GLY A 43 13.43 -1.28 11.83
CA GLY A 43 13.53 -0.04 11.06
C GLY A 43 12.39 0.21 10.08
N VAL A 44 11.29 -0.55 10.14
CA VAL A 44 10.06 -0.31 9.39
C VAL A 44 9.12 0.53 10.26
N ASN A 45 9.27 1.82 10.17
CA ASN A 45 8.53 2.78 11.01
C ASN A 45 7.28 3.35 10.33
N CYS A 46 6.89 2.88 9.16
CA CYS A 46 5.65 3.27 8.49
C CYS A 46 4.60 2.16 8.58
N ILE A 47 3.40 2.50 9.05
CA ILE A 47 2.26 1.60 9.22
C ILE A 47 1.08 2.17 8.43
N ASP A 48 0.54 1.38 7.49
CA ASP A 48 -0.64 1.74 6.69
C ASP A 48 -1.87 0.97 7.17
N THR A 49 -2.87 1.69 7.64
CA THR A 49 -4.15 1.16 8.12
C THR A 49 -5.35 1.78 7.41
N ALA A 50 -6.56 1.47 7.83
CA ALA A 50 -7.81 2.10 7.37
C ALA A 50 -8.96 1.80 8.32
N PRO A 51 -10.03 2.64 8.34
CA PRO A 51 -11.23 2.40 9.13
C PRO A 51 -11.96 1.08 8.79
N THR A 52 -11.77 0.57 7.57
CA THR A 52 -12.43 -0.66 7.08
C THR A 52 -11.60 -1.92 7.31
N TYR A 53 -10.41 -1.81 7.93
CA TYR A 53 -9.54 -2.96 8.19
C TYR A 53 -9.83 -3.61 9.54
N GLY A 54 -9.53 -4.92 9.66
CA GLY A 54 -9.62 -5.64 10.92
C GLY A 54 -10.97 -6.30 11.21
N GLY A 55 -11.82 -6.53 10.19
CA GLY A 55 -13.10 -7.24 10.31
C GLY A 55 -14.25 -6.40 10.88
N MET A 56 -13.99 -5.58 11.88
CA MET A 56 -14.91 -4.56 12.40
C MET A 56 -14.35 -3.16 12.09
N ARG A 57 -15.27 -2.18 11.88
CA ARG A 57 -14.86 -0.81 11.58
C ARG A 57 -13.93 -0.26 12.66
N GLY A 58 -12.76 0.21 12.23
CA GLY A 58 -11.76 0.84 13.07
C GLY A 58 -10.90 -0.10 13.91
N ASN A 59 -11.12 -1.41 13.86
CA ASN A 59 -10.38 -2.35 14.70
C ASN A 59 -8.87 -2.30 14.45
N SER A 60 -8.45 -2.28 13.19
CA SER A 60 -7.03 -2.17 12.85
C SER A 60 -6.40 -0.85 13.29
N GLU A 61 -7.12 0.28 13.20
CA GLU A 61 -6.65 1.57 13.72
C GLU A 61 -6.50 1.53 15.25
N THR A 62 -7.47 0.96 15.98
CA THR A 62 -7.42 0.81 17.44
C THR A 62 -6.24 -0.05 17.88
N ILE A 63 -6.00 -1.17 17.20
CA ILE A 63 -4.85 -2.04 17.47
C ILE A 63 -3.52 -1.30 17.20
N THR A 64 -3.46 -0.56 16.08
CA THR A 64 -2.30 0.24 15.73
C THR A 64 -2.04 1.31 16.79
N GLY A 65 -3.06 2.05 17.24
CA GLY A 65 -2.95 3.05 18.31
C GLY A 65 -2.38 2.47 19.59
N LYS A 66 -2.87 1.29 20.03
CA LYS A 66 -2.32 0.59 21.19
C LYS A 66 -0.84 0.22 21.01
N ALA A 67 -0.46 -0.26 19.84
CA ALA A 67 0.90 -0.70 19.57
C ALA A 67 1.93 0.44 19.55
N ILE A 68 1.53 1.63 19.11
CA ILE A 68 2.43 2.80 18.99
C ILE A 68 2.45 3.69 20.23
N LYS A 69 1.71 3.33 21.28
CA LYS A 69 1.67 4.10 22.51
C LYS A 69 3.06 4.28 23.11
N GLY A 70 3.45 5.54 23.31
CA GLY A 70 4.77 5.92 23.81
C GLY A 70 5.89 5.99 22.77
N ILE A 71 5.58 5.69 21.49
CA ILE A 71 6.53 5.79 20.38
C ILE A 71 5.92 6.51 19.15
N ARG A 72 4.82 7.25 19.33
CA ARG A 72 4.08 7.90 18.23
C ARG A 72 4.97 8.80 17.38
N ASP A 73 5.90 9.51 17.99
CA ASP A 73 6.86 10.39 17.32
C ASP A 73 7.93 9.66 16.49
N LYS A 74 8.07 8.36 16.67
CA LYS A 74 9.04 7.50 15.96
C LYS A 74 8.43 6.75 14.78
N VAL A 75 7.10 6.81 14.62
CA VAL A 75 6.37 6.08 13.59
C VAL A 75 5.60 7.02 12.67
N ILE A 76 5.47 6.62 11.43
CA ILE A 76 4.68 7.26 10.39
C ILE A 76 3.36 6.49 10.28
N ILE A 77 2.25 7.17 10.50
CA ILE A 77 0.90 6.58 10.38
C ILE A 77 0.25 7.06 9.10
N ALA A 78 -0.05 6.10 8.23
CA ALA A 78 -0.91 6.29 7.09
C ALA A 78 -2.27 5.66 7.38
N THR A 79 -3.36 6.43 7.22
CA THR A 79 -4.72 5.89 7.25
C THR A 79 -5.57 6.49 6.14
N LYS A 80 -6.85 6.12 6.07
CA LYS A 80 -7.67 6.40 4.89
C LYS A 80 -9.07 6.87 5.26
N PHE A 81 -9.78 7.45 4.27
CA PHE A 81 -11.18 7.85 4.38
C PHE A 81 -11.94 7.57 3.08
N GLY A 82 -13.25 7.72 3.10
CA GLY A 82 -14.07 7.68 1.89
C GLY A 82 -14.45 6.29 1.40
N THR A 83 -14.17 5.22 2.16
CA THR A 83 -14.55 3.86 1.76
C THR A 83 -15.94 3.51 2.28
N ASP A 84 -16.76 2.88 1.43
CA ASP A 84 -18.01 2.27 1.84
C ASP A 84 -17.74 1.10 2.80
N PRO A 85 -18.19 1.20 4.06
CA PRO A 85 -17.96 0.16 5.06
C PRO A 85 -18.67 -1.16 4.76
N ALA A 86 -19.71 -1.15 3.93
CA ALA A 86 -20.45 -2.36 3.57
C ALA A 86 -19.68 -3.21 2.55
N THR A 87 -18.93 -2.59 1.65
CA THR A 87 -18.20 -3.29 0.58
C THR A 87 -16.70 -3.34 0.82
N GLY A 88 -16.14 -2.30 1.44
CA GLY A 88 -14.69 -2.10 1.59
C GLY A 88 -13.93 -1.95 0.26
N ARG A 89 -14.66 -1.79 -0.86
CA ARG A 89 -14.10 -1.86 -2.23
C ARG A 89 -14.50 -0.70 -3.15
N SER A 90 -15.24 0.26 -2.61
CA SER A 90 -15.69 1.44 -3.36
C SER A 90 -15.78 2.65 -2.45
N SER A 91 -15.93 3.84 -3.04
CA SER A 91 -16.24 5.03 -2.28
C SER A 91 -17.61 4.92 -1.62
N ILE A 92 -17.75 5.46 -0.40
CA ILE A 92 -19.07 5.77 0.13
C ILE A 92 -19.58 7.03 -0.58
N LYS A 93 -20.88 7.08 -0.85
CA LYS A 93 -21.52 8.26 -1.43
C LYS A 93 -21.25 9.50 -0.60
N GLY A 94 -20.69 10.55 -1.21
CA GLY A 94 -20.27 11.77 -0.53
C GLY A 94 -19.03 11.61 0.35
N GLY A 95 -18.22 10.55 0.12
CA GLY A 95 -16.98 10.29 0.86
C GLY A 95 -15.89 11.34 0.63
N GLY A 96 -16.01 12.13 -0.45
CA GLY A 96 -15.14 13.28 -0.75
C GLY A 96 -15.64 14.60 -0.18
N THR A 97 -16.86 14.67 0.39
CA THR A 97 -17.41 15.92 0.90
C THR A 97 -16.68 16.40 2.15
N LYS A 98 -16.56 17.72 2.30
CA LYS A 98 -15.98 18.34 3.49
C LYS A 98 -16.61 17.80 4.78
N LYS A 99 -17.95 17.70 4.84
CA LYS A 99 -18.64 17.21 6.03
C LYS A 99 -18.20 15.80 6.42
N TYR A 100 -18.06 14.90 5.44
CA TYR A 100 -17.62 13.54 5.70
C TYR A 100 -16.16 13.48 6.15
N ILE A 101 -15.26 14.16 5.45
CA ILE A 101 -13.82 14.17 5.72
C ILE A 101 -13.53 14.65 7.14
N MET A 102 -14.16 15.79 7.55
CA MET A 102 -13.97 16.35 8.89
C MET A 102 -14.45 15.41 10.00
N GLY A 103 -15.54 14.67 9.81
CA GLY A 103 -15.97 13.65 10.77
C GLY A 103 -15.09 12.41 10.78
N ALA A 104 -14.70 11.93 9.62
CA ALA A 104 -13.90 10.72 9.47
C ALA A 104 -12.49 10.85 10.07
N VAL A 105 -11.87 12.02 9.98
CA VAL A 105 -10.54 12.26 10.58
C VAL A 105 -10.60 12.22 12.09
N GLU A 106 -11.61 12.82 12.73
CA GLU A 106 -11.77 12.77 14.19
C GLU A 106 -11.93 11.34 14.69
N GLU A 107 -12.77 10.54 14.01
CA GLU A 107 -12.94 9.12 14.34
C GLU A 107 -11.62 8.33 14.22
N SER A 108 -10.80 8.62 13.21
CA SER A 108 -9.50 7.95 13.03
C SER A 108 -8.48 8.40 14.09
N LEU A 109 -8.42 9.69 14.44
CA LEU A 109 -7.57 10.22 15.49
C LEU A 109 -7.92 9.61 16.86
N GLU A 110 -9.22 9.50 17.19
CA GLU A 110 -9.68 8.85 18.41
C GLU A 110 -9.26 7.38 18.48
N ARG A 111 -9.47 6.60 17.40
CA ARG A 111 -9.09 5.19 17.38
C ARG A 111 -7.58 4.95 17.44
N LEU A 112 -6.80 5.82 16.81
CA LEU A 112 -5.34 5.77 16.80
C LEU A 112 -4.72 6.32 18.09
N ASP A 113 -5.50 6.94 18.98
CA ASP A 113 -5.04 7.60 20.22
C ASP A 113 -3.90 8.60 19.94
N THR A 114 -4.12 9.53 18.96
CA THR A 114 -3.12 10.50 18.49
C THR A 114 -3.76 11.80 18.02
N ASP A 115 -3.01 12.90 18.08
CA ASP A 115 -3.47 14.21 17.66
C ASP A 115 -3.24 14.50 16.16
N TYR A 116 -2.47 13.67 15.46
CA TYR A 116 -2.15 13.88 14.05
C TYR A 116 -1.95 12.57 13.27
N ILE A 117 -2.18 12.64 11.96
CA ILE A 117 -1.93 11.61 10.97
C ILE A 117 -0.81 12.09 10.04
N ASP A 118 0.18 11.25 9.76
CA ASP A 118 1.30 11.64 8.88
C ASP A 118 0.90 11.62 7.40
N LEU A 119 0.11 10.62 6.97
CA LEU A 119 -0.41 10.51 5.60
C LEU A 119 -1.89 10.12 5.61
N TYR A 120 -2.77 11.03 5.18
CA TYR A 120 -4.21 10.80 5.11
C TYR A 120 -4.65 10.61 3.66
N GLN A 121 -5.20 9.43 3.33
CA GLN A 121 -5.42 9.01 1.96
C GLN A 121 -6.90 8.87 1.63
N MET A 122 -7.32 9.44 0.49
CA MET A 122 -8.63 9.11 -0.07
C MET A 122 -8.59 7.68 -0.63
N HIS A 123 -9.33 6.76 0.00
CA HIS A 123 -9.22 5.32 -0.26
C HIS A 123 -9.73 4.91 -1.65
N PHE A 124 -10.83 5.54 -2.08
CA PHE A 124 -11.39 5.42 -3.43
C PHE A 124 -11.90 6.80 -3.88
N PRO A 125 -11.80 7.12 -5.17
CA PRO A 125 -12.33 8.38 -5.70
C PRO A 125 -13.84 8.44 -5.53
N ASP A 126 -14.38 9.59 -5.14
CA ASP A 126 -15.82 9.86 -5.09
C ASP A 126 -16.24 10.58 -6.37
N ALA A 127 -17.01 9.89 -7.20
CA ALA A 127 -17.46 10.42 -8.50
C ALA A 127 -18.52 11.53 -8.38
N GLU A 128 -19.15 11.69 -7.21
CA GLU A 128 -20.24 12.67 -7.00
C GLU A 128 -19.73 13.98 -6.41
N THR A 129 -18.58 13.97 -5.70
CA THR A 129 -18.02 15.16 -5.08
C THR A 129 -16.93 15.77 -5.97
N PRO A 130 -17.02 17.04 -6.37
CA PRO A 130 -15.96 17.72 -7.09
C PRO A 130 -14.64 17.65 -6.31
N ILE A 131 -13.53 17.37 -7.02
CA ILE A 131 -12.22 17.17 -6.37
C ILE A 131 -11.72 18.42 -5.64
N ASP A 132 -12.11 19.61 -6.04
CA ASP A 132 -11.75 20.86 -5.36
C ASP A 132 -12.37 20.97 -3.96
N GLU A 133 -13.59 20.50 -3.74
CA GLU A 133 -14.20 20.41 -2.40
C GLU A 133 -13.37 19.49 -1.50
N THR A 134 -13.02 18.32 -2.01
CA THR A 134 -12.18 17.35 -1.29
C THR A 134 -10.82 17.94 -0.92
N LEU A 135 -10.13 18.55 -1.89
CA LEU A 135 -8.81 19.15 -1.66
C LEU A 135 -8.85 20.32 -0.67
N ARG A 136 -9.87 21.19 -0.73
CA ARG A 136 -10.05 22.28 0.26
C ARG A 136 -10.31 21.75 1.66
N ALA A 137 -11.08 20.66 1.81
CA ALA A 137 -11.30 20.05 3.10
C ALA A 137 -10.00 19.44 3.68
N LEU A 138 -9.20 18.82 2.83
CA LEU A 138 -7.89 18.28 3.21
C LEU A 138 -6.89 19.39 3.56
N GLU A 139 -6.92 20.53 2.85
CA GLU A 139 -6.13 21.73 3.17
C GLU A 139 -6.43 22.26 4.58
N GLU A 140 -7.71 22.29 4.98
CA GLU A 140 -8.09 22.68 6.34
C GLU A 140 -7.51 21.73 7.40
N LEU A 141 -7.45 20.43 7.11
CA LEU A 141 -6.84 19.44 8.01
C LEU A 141 -5.32 19.61 8.12
N ILE A 142 -4.65 19.96 7.02
CA ILE A 142 -3.21 20.26 7.04
C ILE A 142 -2.98 21.57 7.83
N SER A 143 -3.73 22.61 7.54
CA SER A 143 -3.60 23.91 8.22
C SER A 143 -3.88 23.83 9.72
N SER A 144 -4.77 22.92 10.16
CA SER A 144 -5.04 22.67 11.59
C SER A 144 -4.01 21.76 12.26
N GLY A 145 -3.08 21.17 11.52
CA GLY A 145 -2.06 20.25 12.02
C GLY A 145 -2.55 18.82 12.30
N LYS A 146 -3.82 18.50 12.01
CA LYS A 146 -4.37 17.15 12.18
C LYS A 146 -3.85 16.15 11.15
N VAL A 147 -3.45 16.65 9.99
CA VAL A 147 -2.86 15.87 8.88
C VAL A 147 -1.59 16.57 8.42
N ARG A 148 -0.53 15.79 8.17
CA ARG A 148 0.73 16.35 7.65
C ARG A 148 0.77 16.33 6.12
N HIS A 149 0.44 15.17 5.53
CA HIS A 149 0.44 14.98 4.08
C HIS A 149 -0.83 14.26 3.64
N ILE A 150 -1.21 14.46 2.39
CA ILE A 150 -2.39 13.86 1.78
C ILE A 150 -2.01 12.95 0.62
N GLY A 151 -2.77 11.89 0.41
CA GLY A 151 -2.57 10.93 -0.68
C GLY A 151 -3.89 10.44 -1.28
N ALA A 152 -3.77 9.76 -2.40
CA ALA A 152 -4.87 9.11 -3.08
C ALA A 152 -4.66 7.59 -3.13
N SER A 153 -5.75 6.83 -3.28
CA SER A 153 -5.69 5.40 -3.51
C SER A 153 -6.74 5.00 -4.55
N ASN A 154 -6.40 4.08 -5.45
CA ASN A 154 -7.29 3.58 -6.51
C ASN A 154 -7.79 4.65 -7.51
N PHE A 155 -7.08 5.74 -7.66
CA PHE A 155 -7.37 6.77 -8.63
C PHE A 155 -6.90 6.36 -10.03
N ALA A 156 -7.69 6.70 -11.05
CA ALA A 156 -7.28 6.59 -12.44
C ALA A 156 -6.27 7.72 -12.79
N SER A 157 -5.56 7.55 -13.91
CA SER A 157 -4.56 8.52 -14.38
C SER A 157 -5.13 9.92 -14.56
N TRP A 158 -6.32 10.05 -15.16
CA TRP A 158 -6.99 11.34 -15.34
C TRP A 158 -7.38 12.01 -14.02
N GLN A 159 -7.76 11.23 -12.99
CA GLN A 159 -8.11 11.77 -11.65
C GLN A 159 -6.89 12.33 -10.93
N ILE A 160 -5.72 11.69 -11.06
CA ILE A 160 -4.45 12.24 -10.56
C ILE A 160 -4.10 13.52 -11.29
N SER A 161 -4.26 13.58 -12.61
CA SER A 161 -4.03 14.80 -13.38
C SER A 161 -4.99 15.92 -12.97
N GLU A 162 -6.28 15.61 -12.84
CA GLU A 162 -7.30 16.59 -12.42
C GLU A 162 -6.99 17.15 -11.02
N SER A 163 -6.71 16.26 -10.05
CA SER A 163 -6.37 16.69 -8.68
C SER A 163 -5.10 17.54 -8.66
N GLY A 164 -4.06 17.16 -9.40
CA GLY A 164 -2.81 17.91 -9.50
C GLY A 164 -3.00 19.30 -10.08
N TRP A 165 -3.74 19.44 -11.18
CA TRP A 165 -4.05 20.73 -11.78
C TRP A 165 -4.97 21.57 -10.90
N THR A 166 -5.95 20.98 -10.24
CA THR A 166 -6.84 21.67 -9.29
C THR A 166 -6.06 22.23 -8.11
N SER A 167 -5.15 21.45 -7.53
CA SER A 167 -4.28 21.91 -6.45
C SER A 167 -3.39 23.06 -6.91
N LEU A 168 -2.72 22.93 -8.05
CA LEU A 168 -1.83 23.96 -8.58
C LEU A 168 -2.59 25.28 -8.85
N THR A 169 -3.77 25.21 -9.46
CA THR A 169 -4.55 26.39 -9.84
C THR A 169 -5.14 27.12 -8.63
N ASN A 170 -5.43 26.39 -7.55
CA ASN A 170 -6.04 26.94 -6.34
C ASN A 170 -5.04 27.10 -5.18
N GLU A 171 -3.75 26.93 -5.41
CA GLU A 171 -2.68 27.03 -4.40
C GLU A 171 -2.92 26.12 -3.17
N LEU A 172 -3.39 24.88 -3.43
CA LEU A 172 -3.66 23.87 -2.41
C LEU A 172 -2.53 22.83 -2.38
N ASN A 173 -2.39 22.14 -1.25
CA ASN A 173 -1.52 20.98 -1.15
C ASN A 173 -1.96 19.88 -2.14
N GLN A 174 -0.99 19.22 -2.76
CA GLN A 174 -1.21 18.13 -3.72
C GLN A 174 -1.18 16.78 -3.02
N PHE A 175 -1.79 15.76 -3.63
CA PHE A 175 -1.52 14.37 -3.26
C PHE A 175 -0.04 14.05 -3.50
N VAL A 176 0.65 13.62 -2.45
CA VAL A 176 2.09 13.24 -2.52
C VAL A 176 2.27 11.78 -2.88
N SER A 177 1.21 10.97 -2.79
CA SER A 177 1.24 9.53 -3.09
C SER A 177 -0.02 9.03 -3.76
N LEU A 178 0.15 7.97 -4.55
CA LEU A 178 -0.92 7.11 -5.04
C LEU A 178 -0.70 5.68 -4.54
N GLN A 179 -1.63 5.19 -3.73
CA GLN A 179 -1.65 3.80 -3.31
C GLN A 179 -2.48 2.98 -4.31
N THR A 180 -1.85 2.04 -5.01
CA THR A 180 -2.51 1.25 -6.06
C THR A 180 -1.99 -0.18 -6.11
N ARG A 181 -2.77 -1.10 -6.71
CA ARG A 181 -2.34 -2.48 -6.90
C ARG A 181 -1.20 -2.54 -7.90
N TYR A 182 -0.09 -3.14 -7.50
CA TYR A 182 1.06 -3.35 -8.35
C TYR A 182 1.90 -4.52 -7.87
N SER A 183 2.20 -5.43 -8.78
CA SER A 183 3.04 -6.60 -8.54
C SER A 183 3.70 -7.01 -9.85
N VAL A 184 4.63 -7.95 -9.79
CA VAL A 184 5.25 -8.54 -10.99
C VAL A 184 4.20 -9.17 -11.93
N LEU A 185 3.04 -9.62 -11.40
CA LEU A 185 1.93 -10.22 -12.16
C LEU A 185 0.78 -9.25 -12.48
N THR A 186 0.75 -8.05 -11.90
CA THR A 186 -0.30 -7.05 -12.12
C THR A 186 0.36 -5.74 -12.46
N ARG A 187 0.39 -5.40 -13.76
CA ARG A 187 1.23 -4.32 -14.32
C ARG A 187 0.45 -3.26 -15.08
N ASP A 188 -0.87 -3.27 -15.02
CA ASP A 188 -1.76 -2.37 -15.80
C ASP A 188 -1.46 -0.90 -15.60
N ILE A 189 -0.93 -0.53 -14.42
CA ILE A 189 -0.60 0.86 -14.07
C ILE A 189 0.57 1.45 -14.87
N GLU A 190 1.39 0.61 -15.53
CA GLU A 190 2.61 1.06 -16.19
C GLU A 190 2.34 1.95 -17.42
N LYS A 191 1.21 1.74 -18.09
CA LYS A 191 0.88 2.43 -19.35
C LYS A 191 0.45 3.89 -19.13
N GLU A 192 -0.32 4.15 -18.08
CA GLU A 192 -0.93 5.47 -17.86
C GLU A 192 -0.60 6.05 -16.48
N ILE A 193 -0.75 5.27 -15.41
CA ILE A 193 -0.63 5.78 -14.04
C ILE A 193 0.82 6.14 -13.71
N LEU A 194 1.79 5.30 -14.04
CA LEU A 194 3.21 5.59 -13.78
C LEU A 194 3.67 6.90 -14.46
N PRO A 195 3.43 7.12 -15.76
CA PRO A 195 3.81 8.38 -16.41
C PRO A 195 3.16 9.62 -15.80
N VAL A 196 1.90 9.52 -15.39
CA VAL A 196 1.19 10.64 -14.75
C VAL A 196 1.72 10.90 -13.35
N CYS A 197 1.97 9.87 -12.56
CA CYS A 197 2.59 10.02 -11.24
C CYS A 197 3.97 10.69 -11.34
N ALA A 198 4.80 10.27 -12.29
CA ALA A 198 6.10 10.89 -12.54
C ALA A 198 5.97 12.37 -12.93
N LYS A 199 4.98 12.73 -13.74
CA LYS A 199 4.74 14.12 -14.17
C LYS A 199 4.32 15.05 -13.04
N HIS A 200 3.59 14.54 -12.04
CA HIS A 200 3.06 15.32 -10.92
C HIS A 200 3.85 15.14 -9.63
N ASP A 201 5.02 14.50 -9.67
CA ASP A 201 5.84 14.19 -8.49
C ASP A 201 5.05 13.42 -7.40
N VAL A 202 4.17 12.50 -7.82
CA VAL A 202 3.41 11.60 -6.96
C VAL A 202 4.14 10.27 -6.85
N SER A 203 4.47 9.85 -5.65
CA SER A 203 5.09 8.53 -5.42
C SER A 203 4.05 7.42 -5.39
N LEU A 204 4.45 6.21 -5.81
CA LEU A 204 3.62 5.02 -5.68
C LEU A 204 3.84 4.33 -4.34
N LEU A 205 2.73 3.83 -3.80
CA LEU A 205 2.66 2.92 -2.66
C LEU A 205 1.96 1.63 -3.09
N PRO A 206 2.68 0.67 -3.71
CA PRO A 206 2.09 -0.58 -4.18
C PRO A 206 1.47 -1.41 -3.06
N TYR A 207 0.20 -1.81 -3.22
CA TYR A 207 -0.43 -2.82 -2.38
C TYR A 207 -0.60 -4.14 -3.13
N PHE A 208 -0.72 -5.26 -2.39
CA PHE A 208 -0.71 -6.64 -2.90
C PHE A 208 0.52 -7.00 -3.76
N PRO A 209 1.74 -6.59 -3.37
CA PRO A 209 2.94 -6.92 -4.13
C PRO A 209 3.19 -8.43 -4.26
N LEU A 210 2.58 -9.22 -3.35
CA LEU A 210 2.66 -10.68 -3.31
C LEU A 210 1.35 -11.37 -3.75
N GLU A 211 0.44 -10.68 -4.45
CA GLU A 211 -0.83 -11.24 -4.94
C GLU A 211 -1.57 -12.05 -3.86
N SER A 212 -1.80 -11.43 -2.70
CA SER A 212 -2.42 -12.08 -1.52
C SER A 212 -1.69 -13.33 -0.98
N GLY A 213 -0.44 -13.50 -1.33
CA GLY A 213 0.40 -14.63 -0.91
C GLY A 213 0.69 -15.64 -2.01
N LEU A 214 0.18 -15.46 -3.22
CA LEU A 214 0.48 -16.32 -4.37
C LEU A 214 1.99 -16.31 -4.70
N LEU A 215 2.63 -15.14 -4.62
CA LEU A 215 4.05 -14.94 -4.93
C LEU A 215 4.99 -15.25 -3.74
N THR A 216 4.52 -15.97 -2.72
CA THR A 216 5.35 -16.38 -1.58
C THR A 216 6.02 -17.74 -1.79
N GLY A 217 5.71 -18.46 -2.88
CA GLY A 217 6.15 -19.83 -3.13
C GLY A 217 5.46 -20.91 -2.27
N LYS A 218 4.48 -20.52 -1.42
CA LYS A 218 3.74 -21.44 -0.54
C LYS A 218 2.60 -22.18 -1.26
N VAL A 219 2.18 -21.67 -2.40
CA VAL A 219 1.05 -22.17 -3.21
C VAL A 219 1.56 -22.52 -4.60
N THR A 220 1.18 -23.71 -5.07
CA THR A 220 1.48 -24.20 -6.42
C THR A 220 0.19 -24.73 -7.06
N ARG A 221 0.25 -25.24 -8.29
CA ARG A 221 -0.89 -25.91 -8.94
C ARG A 221 -1.44 -27.05 -8.09
N GLU A 222 -0.53 -27.81 -7.44
CA GLU A 222 -0.88 -29.01 -6.67
C GLU A 222 -1.10 -28.71 -5.18
N LYS A 223 -0.58 -27.58 -4.69
CA LYS A 223 -0.65 -27.21 -3.27
C LYS A 223 -1.57 -26.03 -3.04
N GLU A 224 -2.67 -26.29 -2.39
CA GLU A 224 -3.64 -25.26 -2.04
C GLU A 224 -3.12 -24.22 -1.03
N ALA A 225 -3.75 -23.05 -1.05
CA ALA A 225 -3.48 -22.02 -0.06
C ALA A 225 -3.79 -22.51 1.36
N PRO A 226 -2.97 -22.17 2.36
CA PRO A 226 -3.22 -22.54 3.75
C PRO A 226 -4.62 -22.10 4.19
N LYS A 227 -5.35 -22.99 4.89
CA LYS A 227 -6.69 -22.66 5.42
C LYS A 227 -6.63 -21.40 6.28
N GLY A 228 -7.61 -20.52 6.11
CA GLY A 228 -7.69 -19.24 6.82
C GLY A 228 -6.77 -18.13 6.28
N SER A 229 -5.96 -18.40 5.24
CA SER A 229 -5.19 -17.35 4.57
C SER A 229 -6.08 -16.50 3.65
N ARG A 230 -5.65 -15.26 3.36
CA ARG A 230 -6.31 -14.39 2.38
C ARG A 230 -6.49 -15.04 1.02
N LEU A 231 -5.46 -15.72 0.54
CA LEU A 231 -5.50 -16.39 -0.74
C LEU A 231 -6.54 -17.52 -0.76
N ALA A 232 -6.72 -18.26 0.34
CA ALA A 232 -7.75 -19.28 0.44
C ALA A 232 -9.17 -18.68 0.32
N LEU A 233 -9.38 -17.48 0.91
CA LEU A 233 -10.67 -16.79 0.84
C LEU A 233 -10.93 -16.12 -0.52
N TRP A 234 -9.89 -15.66 -1.20
CA TRP A 234 -9.98 -14.86 -2.42
C TRP A 234 -9.32 -15.51 -3.64
N LYS A 235 -9.14 -16.83 -3.62
CA LYS A 235 -8.41 -17.61 -4.63
C LYS A 235 -8.76 -17.20 -6.07
N GLY A 236 -10.05 -17.13 -6.40
CA GLY A 236 -10.52 -16.80 -7.74
C GLY A 236 -10.16 -15.40 -8.23
N ALA A 237 -9.82 -14.46 -7.32
CA ALA A 237 -9.40 -13.11 -7.69
C ALA A 237 -7.89 -12.99 -7.96
N PHE A 238 -7.09 -14.00 -7.56
CA PHE A 238 -5.62 -13.91 -7.61
C PHE A 238 -4.97 -15.03 -8.42
N THR A 239 -5.66 -16.13 -8.70
CA THR A 239 -5.08 -17.29 -9.39
C THR A 239 -5.67 -17.49 -10.79
N SER A 240 -4.83 -17.83 -11.76
CA SER A 240 -5.18 -18.35 -13.08
C SER A 240 -4.06 -19.27 -13.57
N GLU A 241 -4.34 -20.10 -14.59
CA GLU A 241 -3.32 -20.95 -15.19
C GLU A 241 -2.15 -20.14 -15.75
N GLU A 242 -2.45 -19.03 -16.43
CA GLU A 242 -1.44 -18.12 -16.96
C GLU A 242 -0.49 -17.59 -15.89
N LYS A 243 -1.03 -17.24 -14.71
CA LYS A 243 -0.20 -16.79 -13.58
C LYS A 243 0.69 -17.90 -13.04
N PHE A 244 0.20 -19.15 -13.01
CA PHE A 244 1.02 -20.27 -12.61
C PHE A 244 2.12 -20.56 -13.63
N ASP A 245 1.85 -20.43 -14.96
CA ASP A 245 2.89 -20.56 -15.98
C ASP A 245 4.00 -19.52 -15.81
N ILE A 246 3.65 -18.28 -15.49
CA ILE A 246 4.63 -17.23 -15.20
C ILE A 246 5.41 -17.54 -13.92
N ILE A 247 4.73 -17.99 -12.86
CA ILE A 247 5.38 -18.37 -11.59
C ILE A 247 6.38 -19.51 -11.79
N ASP A 248 6.06 -20.48 -12.62
CA ASP A 248 6.97 -21.61 -12.92
C ASP A 248 8.23 -21.10 -13.64
N LYS A 249 8.10 -20.18 -14.60
CA LYS A 249 9.25 -19.51 -15.26
C LYS A 249 10.09 -18.71 -14.25
N LEU A 250 9.44 -17.93 -13.39
CA LEU A 250 10.14 -17.17 -12.34
C LEU A 250 10.88 -18.07 -11.37
N ASN A 251 10.28 -19.18 -10.95
CA ASN A 251 10.95 -20.18 -10.10
C ASN A 251 12.16 -20.84 -10.79
N GLY A 252 12.08 -21.10 -12.08
CA GLY A 252 13.21 -21.56 -12.89
C GLY A 252 14.38 -20.59 -12.81
N PHE A 253 14.13 -19.34 -13.18
CA PHE A 253 15.14 -18.26 -13.11
C PHE A 253 15.67 -18.06 -11.69
N GLY A 254 14.79 -18.05 -10.68
CA GLY A 254 15.18 -17.92 -9.27
C GLY A 254 16.14 -19.02 -8.83
N SER A 255 15.93 -20.27 -9.31
CA SER A 255 16.84 -21.39 -9.03
C SER A 255 18.23 -21.19 -9.64
N GLU A 256 18.33 -20.55 -10.81
CA GLU A 256 19.60 -20.24 -11.46
C GLU A 256 20.42 -19.19 -10.70
N ILE A 257 19.76 -18.17 -10.16
CA ILE A 257 20.40 -17.05 -9.45
C ILE A 257 20.43 -17.23 -7.93
N GLY A 258 19.92 -18.34 -7.39
CA GLY A 258 19.87 -18.63 -5.96
C GLY A 258 18.90 -17.74 -5.19
N ARG A 259 17.77 -17.34 -5.80
CA ARG A 259 16.72 -16.48 -5.22
C ARG A 259 15.37 -17.17 -5.26
N ASN A 260 14.56 -16.92 -4.23
CA ASN A 260 13.19 -17.43 -4.20
C ASN A 260 12.19 -16.40 -4.77
N LEU A 261 10.95 -16.87 -5.00
CA LEU A 261 9.89 -16.07 -5.60
C LEU A 261 9.50 -14.84 -4.75
N LEU A 262 9.57 -14.93 -3.42
CA LEU A 262 9.30 -13.83 -2.50
C LEU A 262 10.32 -12.71 -2.67
N GLU A 263 11.62 -13.06 -2.69
CA GLU A 263 12.72 -12.10 -2.88
C GLU A 263 12.60 -11.40 -4.23
N MET A 264 12.42 -12.16 -5.31
CA MET A 264 12.26 -11.61 -6.66
C MET A 264 11.07 -10.66 -6.75
N SER A 265 9.91 -11.05 -6.21
CA SER A 265 8.69 -10.25 -6.28
C SER A 265 8.80 -8.93 -5.52
N LEU A 266 9.34 -8.95 -4.30
CA LEU A 266 9.48 -7.75 -3.48
C LEU A 266 10.58 -6.82 -3.99
N ALA A 267 11.75 -7.37 -4.34
CA ALA A 267 12.86 -6.57 -4.86
C ALA A 267 12.50 -5.93 -6.21
N TRP A 268 11.81 -6.67 -7.08
CA TRP A 268 11.36 -6.15 -8.37
C TRP A 268 10.42 -4.93 -8.20
N VAL A 269 9.37 -5.04 -7.38
CA VAL A 269 8.44 -3.92 -7.12
C VAL A 269 9.17 -2.75 -6.48
N ALA A 270 10.02 -3.02 -5.49
CA ALA A 270 10.77 -1.98 -4.77
C ALA A 270 11.74 -1.19 -5.66
N ASN A 271 12.21 -1.77 -6.78
CA ASN A 271 13.15 -1.10 -7.67
C ASN A 271 12.50 -0.36 -8.85
N ARG A 272 11.18 -0.19 -8.85
CA ARG A 272 10.50 0.68 -9.83
C ARG A 272 10.65 2.16 -9.44
N SER A 273 10.90 3.00 -10.44
CA SER A 273 11.37 4.39 -10.26
C SER A 273 10.44 5.27 -9.42
N GLN A 274 9.12 5.12 -9.53
CA GLN A 274 8.13 5.90 -8.78
C GLN A 274 7.76 5.28 -7.43
N VAL A 275 8.23 4.08 -7.10
CA VAL A 275 7.89 3.40 -5.84
C VAL A 275 8.68 3.98 -4.69
N ALA A 276 8.00 4.65 -3.76
CA ALA A 276 8.63 5.13 -2.53
C ALA A 276 8.69 4.02 -1.47
N SER A 277 7.60 3.27 -1.30
CA SER A 277 7.51 2.20 -0.29
C SER A 277 6.51 1.14 -0.72
N VAL A 278 6.84 -0.12 -0.49
CA VAL A 278 5.97 -1.26 -0.84
C VAL A 278 5.15 -1.68 0.39
N LEU A 279 3.82 -1.73 0.25
CA LEU A 279 2.93 -2.14 1.33
C LEU A 279 2.90 -3.67 1.43
N VAL A 280 3.48 -4.19 2.49
CA VAL A 280 3.55 -5.63 2.73
C VAL A 280 2.81 -6.00 4.01
N GLY A 281 1.82 -6.89 3.89
CA GLY A 281 1.11 -7.44 5.04
C GLY A 281 1.90 -8.57 5.69
N ALA A 282 1.89 -8.62 7.02
CA ALA A 282 2.37 -9.74 7.81
C ALA A 282 1.33 -10.17 8.84
N THR A 283 1.36 -11.42 9.26
CA THR A 283 0.50 -11.98 10.32
C THR A 283 1.31 -12.51 11.50
N SER A 284 2.63 -12.33 11.45
CA SER A 284 3.53 -12.62 12.57
C SER A 284 4.83 -11.82 12.46
N PRO A 285 5.57 -11.65 13.57
CA PRO A 285 6.90 -11.04 13.59
C PRO A 285 7.86 -11.68 12.59
N GLU A 286 7.89 -13.02 12.52
CA GLU A 286 8.80 -13.77 11.65
C GLU A 286 8.51 -13.49 10.17
N GLN A 287 7.22 -13.38 9.78
CA GLN A 287 6.86 -12.99 8.41
C GLN A 287 7.33 -11.57 8.09
N MET A 288 7.24 -10.65 9.05
CA MET A 288 7.71 -9.28 8.85
C MET A 288 9.22 -9.24 8.61
N VAL A 289 10.00 -9.94 9.42
CA VAL A 289 11.46 -10.07 9.26
C VAL A 289 11.81 -10.70 7.90
N GLN A 290 11.13 -11.78 7.52
CA GLN A 290 11.30 -12.43 6.22
C GLN A 290 11.06 -11.46 5.04
N ASN A 291 10.00 -10.63 5.13
CA ASN A 291 9.70 -9.64 4.09
C ASN A 291 10.76 -8.54 4.03
N ILE A 292 11.29 -8.11 5.18
CA ILE A 292 12.39 -7.12 5.26
C ILE A 292 13.66 -7.66 4.61
N GLU A 293 14.02 -8.90 4.90
CA GLU A 293 15.17 -9.56 4.29
C GLU A 293 14.99 -9.68 2.77
N ALA A 294 13.83 -10.16 2.33
CA ALA A 294 13.51 -10.34 0.92
C ALA A 294 13.59 -9.04 0.10
N ILE A 295 13.01 -7.93 0.61
CA ILE A 295 13.01 -6.65 -0.10
C ILE A 295 14.39 -5.97 -0.09
N SER A 296 15.27 -6.38 0.79
CA SER A 296 16.61 -5.80 0.95
C SER A 296 17.62 -6.29 -0.09
N TRP A 297 17.23 -7.27 -0.91
CA TRP A 297 18.08 -7.74 -2.00
C TRP A 297 18.31 -6.62 -3.04
N ASP A 298 19.58 -6.42 -3.38
CA ASP A 298 20.02 -5.45 -4.38
C ASP A 298 19.97 -6.10 -5.77
N ILE A 299 18.77 -6.15 -6.34
CA ILE A 299 18.52 -6.74 -7.66
C ILE A 299 19.17 -5.90 -8.74
N SER A 300 19.88 -6.52 -9.67
CA SER A 300 20.52 -5.85 -10.80
C SER A 300 19.51 -5.48 -11.89
N GLU A 301 19.88 -4.52 -12.74
CA GLU A 301 19.07 -4.13 -13.90
C GLU A 301 18.86 -5.31 -14.88
N GLU A 302 19.89 -6.15 -15.07
CA GLU A 302 19.81 -7.35 -15.93
C GLU A 302 18.79 -8.36 -15.37
N GLU A 303 18.77 -8.58 -14.05
CA GLU A 303 17.80 -9.45 -13.40
C GLU A 303 16.37 -8.89 -13.51
N ILE A 304 16.20 -7.56 -13.37
CA ILE A 304 14.90 -6.89 -13.57
C ILE A 304 14.41 -7.11 -15.00
N GLN A 305 15.26 -6.88 -16.00
CA GLN A 305 14.91 -7.08 -17.41
C GLN A 305 14.57 -8.53 -17.73
N THR A 306 15.29 -9.48 -17.14
CA THR A 306 14.99 -10.90 -17.28
C THR A 306 13.60 -11.24 -16.69
N ILE A 307 13.30 -10.76 -15.48
CA ILE A 307 11.98 -10.92 -14.86
C ILE A 307 10.90 -10.29 -15.76
N ASP A 308 11.13 -9.10 -16.29
CA ASP A 308 10.19 -8.42 -17.18
C ASP A 308 9.90 -9.24 -18.44
N SER A 309 10.92 -9.81 -19.08
CA SER A 309 10.77 -10.65 -20.27
C SER A 309 10.01 -11.96 -19.97
N LEU A 310 10.27 -12.59 -18.84
CA LEU A 310 9.58 -13.80 -18.42
C LEU A 310 8.09 -13.58 -18.17
N VAL A 311 7.71 -12.39 -17.69
CA VAL A 311 6.32 -12.04 -17.37
C VAL A 311 5.55 -11.54 -18.56
N LEU A 312 6.14 -10.65 -19.38
CA LEU A 312 5.47 -10.02 -20.51
C LEU A 312 5.51 -10.89 -21.78
N GLY A 313 6.41 -11.86 -21.83
CA GLY A 313 6.76 -12.55 -23.07
C GLY A 313 7.68 -11.68 -23.93
N ASP A 314 8.28 -12.27 -24.94
CA ASP A 314 9.06 -11.52 -25.92
C ASP A 314 8.08 -10.69 -26.79
N GLU A 315 7.77 -9.45 -26.37
CA GLU A 315 7.14 -8.42 -27.25
C GLU A 315 8.17 -7.93 -28.29
N SER A 316 8.92 -8.82 -28.90
CA SER A 316 9.81 -8.56 -30.03
C SER A 316 9.31 -9.34 -31.26
N SER A 317 8.18 -8.91 -31.78
CA SER A 317 7.76 -9.25 -33.16
C SER A 317 6.90 -8.14 -33.73
#